data_d38c44dd97d78e949121abc3ee8af095
#
_entry.id   d38c44dd97d78e949121abc3ee8af095
#
_cell.length_a   1.000
_cell.length_b   1.000
_cell.length_c   1.000
_cell.angle_alpha   90.00
_cell.angle_beta   90.00
_cell.angle_gamma   90.00
#
_symmetry.space_group_name_H-M   'P 1'
#
loop_
_entity.id
_entity.type
_entity.pdbx_description
1 polymer ?
#
loop_
_entity_poly.entity_id
_entity_poly.type
_entity_poly.pdbx_seq_one_letter_code
_entity_poly.pdbx_strand_id
1 'polypeptide(L)'
;MKKKLVIYSVLSLVLLLAVAIVGTSFYMLDYSLGATAGRGDEKGALSAFVKRNPHLKQWADSLRDNKALRDTFIIMPNGERQHAIFVRSSKAEGRTAVVVHGYTDRCYSMLNIASIYQ
;
A
#
# COMPACT_ATOMS: atom_id res chain seq x y z
N MET A 1 -18.48 30.82 -43.38
CA MET A 1 -17.38 30.93 -42.38
C MET A 1 -17.82 30.52 -40.98
N LYS A 2 -18.87 31.05 -40.41
CA LYS A 2 -19.32 30.77 -39.02
C LYS A 2 -19.54 29.27 -38.71
N LYS A 3 -20.17 28.51 -39.63
CA LYS A 3 -20.42 27.06 -39.43
C LYS A 3 -19.12 26.23 -39.31
N LYS A 4 -18.11 26.52 -40.12
CA LYS A 4 -16.81 25.81 -40.03
C LYS A 4 -16.10 26.11 -38.73
N LEU A 5 -16.17 27.35 -38.25
CA LEU A 5 -15.54 27.74 -36.98
C LEU A 5 -16.19 27.00 -35.80
N VAL A 6 -17.53 26.89 -35.79
CA VAL A 6 -18.23 26.12 -34.75
C VAL A 6 -17.86 24.63 -34.79
N ILE A 7 -17.77 24.04 -35.97
CA ILE A 7 -17.36 22.63 -36.11
C ILE A 7 -15.94 22.41 -35.54
N TYR A 8 -15.00 23.28 -35.91
CA TYR A 8 -13.62 23.16 -35.36
C TYR A 8 -13.55 23.38 -33.86
N SER A 9 -14.35 24.30 -33.30
CA SER A 9 -14.44 24.50 -31.86
C SER A 9 -14.98 23.27 -31.12
N VAL A 10 -16.02 22.65 -31.66
CA VAL A 10 -16.59 21.42 -31.09
C VAL A 10 -15.58 20.26 -31.17
N LEU A 11 -14.93 20.12 -32.35
CA LEU A 11 -13.93 19.07 -32.53
C LEU A 11 -12.74 19.24 -31.57
N SER A 12 -12.26 20.47 -31.39
CA SER A 12 -11.20 20.81 -30.42
C SER A 12 -11.61 20.48 -28.99
N LEU A 13 -12.85 20.80 -28.62
CA LEU A 13 -13.36 20.49 -27.27
C LEU A 13 -13.44 18.98 -27.03
N VAL A 14 -13.92 18.22 -27.99
CA VAL A 14 -14.00 16.76 -27.91
C VAL A 14 -12.61 16.16 -27.80
N LEU A 15 -11.65 16.66 -28.59
CA LEU A 15 -10.26 16.21 -28.52
C LEU A 15 -9.63 16.49 -27.14
N LEU A 16 -9.85 17.69 -26.60
CA LEU A 16 -9.38 18.05 -25.26
C LEU A 16 -9.96 17.15 -24.17
N LEU A 17 -11.26 16.86 -24.25
CA LEU A 17 -11.91 15.93 -23.32
C LEU A 17 -11.34 14.51 -23.43
N ALA A 18 -11.11 14.03 -24.63
CA ALA A 18 -10.49 12.71 -24.84
C ALA A 18 -9.09 12.63 -24.23
N VAL A 19 -8.26 13.64 -24.45
CA VAL A 19 -6.90 13.72 -23.87
C VAL A 19 -6.97 13.79 -22.34
N ALA A 20 -7.90 14.56 -21.78
CA ALA A 20 -8.09 14.67 -20.34
C ALA A 20 -8.50 13.32 -19.72
N ILE A 21 -9.42 12.59 -20.34
CA ILE A 21 -9.87 11.27 -19.87
C ILE A 21 -8.70 10.27 -19.90
N VAL A 22 -7.98 10.20 -21.00
CA VAL A 22 -6.85 9.29 -21.15
C VAL A 22 -5.73 9.63 -20.14
N GLY A 23 -5.38 10.92 -20.02
CA GLY A 23 -4.36 11.37 -19.07
C GLY A 23 -4.73 11.07 -17.61
N THR A 24 -6.00 11.31 -17.24
CA THR A 24 -6.50 11.00 -15.90
C THR A 24 -6.50 9.50 -15.63
N SER A 25 -6.84 8.69 -16.64
CA SER A 25 -6.82 7.23 -16.52
C SER A 25 -5.42 6.69 -16.27
N PHE A 26 -4.42 7.17 -17.00
CA PHE A 26 -3.01 6.81 -16.76
C PHE A 26 -2.52 7.28 -15.39
N TYR A 27 -2.85 8.50 -14.99
CA TYR A 27 -2.52 9.01 -13.67
C TYR A 27 -3.13 8.16 -12.55
N MET A 28 -4.40 7.80 -12.66
CA MET A 28 -5.08 6.95 -11.68
C MET A 28 -4.50 5.54 -11.64
N LEU A 29 -4.12 4.99 -12.79
CA LEU A 29 -3.49 3.69 -12.87
C LEU A 29 -2.12 3.70 -12.17
N ASP A 30 -1.28 4.69 -12.46
CA ASP A 30 0.02 4.85 -11.80
C ASP A 30 -0.12 5.11 -10.29
N TYR A 31 -1.05 5.96 -9.90
CA TYR A 31 -1.38 6.21 -8.50
C TYR A 31 -1.85 4.95 -7.76
N SER A 32 -2.64 4.11 -8.42
CA SER A 32 -3.22 2.90 -7.82
C SER A 32 -2.25 1.74 -7.75
N LEU A 33 -1.48 1.53 -8.82
CA LEU A 33 -0.62 0.35 -8.99
C LEU A 33 0.86 0.70 -8.90
N GLY A 34 1.22 1.98 -9.00
CA GLY A 34 2.61 2.43 -8.95
C GLY A 34 3.26 2.15 -7.60
N ALA A 35 4.40 1.48 -7.63
CA ALA A 35 5.16 1.14 -6.43
C ALA A 35 5.70 2.38 -5.68
N THR A 36 5.76 3.53 -6.35
CA THR A 36 6.37 4.77 -5.85
C THR A 36 5.38 5.80 -5.32
N ALA A 37 4.08 5.64 -5.62
CA ALA A 37 3.07 6.64 -5.26
C ALA A 37 2.87 6.73 -3.75
N GLY A 38 3.51 7.70 -3.09
CA GLY A 38 3.16 8.21 -1.77
C GLY A 38 3.20 7.21 -0.60
N ARG A 39 3.83 6.07 -0.77
CA ARG A 39 4.03 5.08 0.29
C ARG A 39 5.14 5.59 1.18
N GLY A 40 4.77 6.34 2.21
CA GLY A 40 5.69 6.98 3.13
C GLY A 40 6.72 6.03 3.76
N ASP A 41 7.75 6.64 4.34
CA ASP A 41 8.88 5.98 4.96
C ASP A 41 8.45 4.85 5.92
N GLU A 42 8.92 3.64 5.66
CA GLU A 42 8.67 2.47 6.50
C GLU A 42 9.29 2.61 7.90
N LYS A 43 10.33 3.43 8.04
CA LYS A 43 11.04 3.65 9.32
C LYS A 43 10.13 4.19 10.42
N GLY A 44 9.11 4.98 10.05
CA GLY A 44 8.11 5.49 10.98
C GLY A 44 6.85 4.64 11.09
N ALA A 45 6.71 3.58 10.29
CA ALA A 45 5.45 2.86 10.16
C ALA A 45 5.03 2.12 11.45
N LEU A 46 5.97 1.51 12.16
CA LEU A 46 5.68 0.86 13.44
C LEU A 46 5.30 1.88 14.52
N SER A 47 5.98 3.02 14.58
CA SER A 47 5.62 4.08 15.53
C SER A 47 4.25 4.68 15.23
N ALA A 48 3.92 4.85 13.95
CA ALA A 48 2.59 5.28 13.53
C ALA A 48 1.50 4.25 13.87
N PHE A 49 1.80 2.95 13.73
CA PHE A 49 0.92 1.87 14.16
C PHE A 49 0.66 1.93 15.67
N VAL A 50 1.70 2.02 16.49
CA VAL A 50 1.60 2.10 17.95
C VAL A 50 0.80 3.34 18.38
N LYS A 51 1.02 4.49 17.71
CA LYS A 51 0.26 5.71 17.99
C LYS A 51 -1.26 5.54 17.73
N ARG A 52 -1.63 4.77 16.71
CA ARG A 52 -3.04 4.47 16.38
C ARG A 52 -3.63 3.39 17.27
N ASN A 53 -2.80 2.51 17.81
CA ASN A 53 -3.18 1.35 18.62
C ASN A 53 -2.41 1.33 19.95
N PRO A 54 -2.68 2.28 20.87
CA PRO A 54 -1.92 2.40 22.12
C PRO A 54 -1.95 1.14 22.98
N HIS A 55 -3.05 0.40 22.94
CA HIS A 55 -3.26 -0.85 23.68
C HIS A 55 -2.33 -1.98 23.19
N LEU A 56 -1.81 -1.92 21.97
CA LEU A 56 -0.87 -2.88 21.40
C LEU A 56 0.60 -2.46 21.57
N LYS A 57 0.86 -1.33 22.23
CA LYS A 57 2.23 -0.82 22.37
C LYS A 57 3.15 -1.84 23.06
N GLN A 58 2.74 -2.36 24.21
CA GLN A 58 3.54 -3.31 24.97
C GLN A 58 3.84 -4.59 24.17
N TRP A 59 2.86 -5.09 23.43
CA TRP A 59 3.03 -6.22 22.55
C TRP A 59 4.01 -5.91 21.42
N ALA A 60 3.85 -4.79 20.72
CA ALA A 60 4.73 -4.38 19.63
C ALA A 60 6.20 -4.15 20.11
N ASP A 61 6.38 -3.59 21.29
CA ASP A 61 7.69 -3.42 21.91
C ASP A 61 8.31 -4.79 22.23
N SER A 62 7.55 -5.72 22.79
CA SER A 62 8.02 -7.08 23.08
C SER A 62 8.45 -7.84 21.83
N LEU A 63 7.76 -7.68 20.70
CA LEU A 63 8.16 -8.27 19.43
C LEU A 63 9.50 -7.74 18.93
N ARG A 64 9.76 -6.45 19.13
CA ARG A 64 11.02 -5.82 18.75
C ARG A 64 12.16 -6.31 19.64
N ASP A 65 11.97 -6.29 20.95
CA ASP A 65 12.98 -6.67 21.96
C ASP A 65 13.38 -8.14 21.79
N ASN A 66 12.43 -9.01 21.50
CA ASN A 66 12.67 -10.44 21.28
C ASN A 66 13.06 -10.77 19.83
N LYS A 67 13.26 -9.77 18.97
CA LYS A 67 13.55 -9.95 17.54
C LYS A 67 12.55 -10.86 16.83
N ALA A 68 11.30 -10.87 17.33
CA ALA A 68 10.22 -11.67 16.80
C ALA A 68 9.54 -10.99 15.59
N LEU A 69 9.76 -9.70 15.42
CA LEU A 69 9.30 -8.92 14.25
C LEU A 69 10.46 -8.72 13.29
N ARG A 70 10.29 -9.15 12.05
CA ARG A 70 11.30 -8.96 10.99
C ARG A 70 10.67 -8.42 9.73
N ASP A 71 11.26 -7.34 9.22
CA ASP A 71 11.02 -6.91 7.86
C ASP A 71 11.67 -7.89 6.89
N THR A 72 10.96 -8.28 5.87
CA THR A 72 11.46 -9.14 4.81
C THR A 72 10.96 -8.65 3.45
N PHE A 73 11.60 -9.13 2.40
CA PHE A 73 11.21 -8.81 1.02
C PHE A 73 11.05 -10.10 0.24
N ILE A 74 9.93 -10.20 -0.45
CA ILE A 74 9.63 -11.29 -1.37
C ILE A 74 9.96 -10.77 -2.76
N ILE A 75 10.83 -11.49 -3.47
CA ILE A 75 11.16 -11.17 -4.85
C ILE A 75 10.16 -11.90 -5.76
N MET A 76 9.40 -11.12 -6.49
CA MET A 76 8.41 -11.65 -7.44
C MET A 76 9.11 -12.14 -8.73
N PRO A 77 8.48 -13.03 -9.53
CA PRO A 77 9.05 -13.52 -10.78
C PRO A 77 9.44 -12.45 -11.79
N ASN A 78 8.78 -11.28 -11.72
CA ASN A 78 9.09 -10.11 -12.55
C ASN A 78 10.26 -9.26 -12.00
N GLY A 79 10.92 -9.68 -10.91
CA GLY A 79 12.01 -8.97 -10.26
C GLY A 79 11.58 -7.88 -9.28
N GLU A 80 10.30 -7.60 -9.13
CA GLU A 80 9.81 -6.64 -8.13
C GLU A 80 9.99 -7.16 -6.71
N ARG A 81 10.32 -6.23 -5.80
CA ARG A 81 10.46 -6.52 -4.37
C ARG A 81 9.18 -6.11 -3.65
N GLN A 82 8.49 -7.09 -3.08
CA GLN A 82 7.33 -6.86 -2.24
C GLN A 82 7.75 -6.89 -0.76
N HIS A 83 7.41 -5.83 -0.03
CA HIS A 83 7.66 -5.75 1.41
C HIS A 83 6.69 -6.65 2.17
N ALA A 84 7.20 -7.41 3.11
CA ALA A 84 6.41 -8.25 4.00
C ALA A 84 6.98 -8.15 5.43
N ILE A 85 6.13 -8.41 6.41
CA ILE A 85 6.51 -8.47 7.82
C ILE A 85 6.30 -9.89 8.31
N PHE A 86 7.34 -10.46 8.88
CA PHE A 86 7.27 -11.75 9.54
C PHE A 86 7.18 -11.55 11.04
N VAL A 87 6.14 -12.11 11.67
CA VAL A 87 5.94 -12.12 13.12
C VAL A 87 6.06 -13.56 13.61
N ARG A 88 7.03 -13.82 14.48
CA ARG A 88 7.22 -15.12 15.11
C ARG A 88 6.34 -15.24 16.34
N SER A 89 5.50 -16.26 16.42
CA SER A 89 4.78 -16.59 17.63
C SER A 89 5.69 -17.29 18.65
N SER A 90 5.51 -16.98 19.93
CA SER A 90 6.14 -17.68 21.04
C SER A 90 5.53 -19.05 21.29
N LYS A 91 4.28 -19.26 20.85
CA LYS A 91 3.51 -20.50 20.97
C LYS A 91 3.38 -21.19 19.61
N ALA A 92 4.49 -21.38 18.91
CA ALA A 92 4.48 -21.96 17.57
C ALA A 92 3.97 -23.41 17.59
N GLU A 93 2.71 -23.60 17.29
CA GLU A 93 2.05 -24.91 17.13
C GLU A 93 2.13 -25.44 15.68
N GLY A 94 3.08 -24.97 14.91
CA GLY A 94 3.25 -25.36 13.51
C GLY A 94 2.23 -24.76 12.54
N ARG A 95 1.42 -23.80 12.98
CA ARG A 95 0.47 -23.08 12.12
C ARG A 95 1.04 -21.74 11.68
N THR A 96 0.77 -21.36 10.45
CA THR A 96 1.16 -20.05 9.89
C THR A 96 -0.08 -19.36 9.34
N ALA A 97 -0.30 -18.12 9.72
CA ALA A 97 -1.32 -17.26 9.15
C ALA A 97 -0.68 -16.27 8.19
N VAL A 98 -1.24 -16.09 7.01
CA VAL A 98 -0.85 -15.06 6.05
C VAL A 98 -1.94 -14.00 6.05
N VAL A 99 -1.56 -12.78 6.41
CA VAL A 99 -2.47 -11.63 6.44
C VAL A 99 -2.06 -10.67 5.34
N VAL A 100 -2.99 -10.35 4.45
CA VAL A 100 -2.75 -9.45 3.31
C VAL A 100 -3.52 -8.16 3.54
N HIS A 101 -2.85 -7.03 3.38
CA HIS A 101 -3.52 -5.72 3.49
C HIS A 101 -4.33 -5.40 2.23
N GLY A 102 -5.37 -4.58 2.40
CA GLY A 102 -6.20 -4.09 1.31
C GLY A 102 -5.55 -2.95 0.52
N TYR A 103 -6.28 -2.49 -0.47
CA TYR A 103 -5.93 -1.31 -1.25
C TYR A 103 -5.70 -0.10 -0.34
N THR A 104 -4.68 0.69 -0.61
CA THR A 104 -4.23 1.86 0.17
C THR A 104 -3.68 1.58 1.57
N ASP A 105 -3.64 0.34 2.02
CA ASP A 105 -3.13 -0.03 3.33
C ASP A 105 -1.67 -0.53 3.28
N ARG A 106 -1.09 -0.88 4.41
CA ARG A 106 0.31 -1.28 4.56
C ARG A 106 0.45 -2.50 5.45
N CYS A 107 1.56 -3.22 5.31
CA CYS A 107 1.86 -4.39 6.16
C CYS A 107 1.75 -4.08 7.65
N TYR A 108 2.27 -2.93 8.10
CA TYR A 108 2.22 -2.55 9.51
C TYR A 108 0.81 -2.32 10.05
N SER A 109 -0.14 -1.91 9.21
CA SER A 109 -1.54 -1.76 9.64
C SER A 109 -2.18 -3.10 9.99
N MET A 110 -1.68 -4.20 9.41
CA MET A 110 -2.19 -5.55 9.67
C MET A 110 -1.66 -6.17 10.97
N LEU A 111 -0.76 -5.51 11.68
CA LEU A 111 -0.26 -6.01 12.96
C LEU A 111 -1.35 -6.11 14.03
N ASN A 112 -2.42 -5.32 13.94
CA ASN A 112 -3.58 -5.46 14.81
C ASN A 112 -4.27 -6.84 14.64
N ILE A 113 -4.35 -7.33 13.41
CA ILE A 113 -4.88 -8.67 13.12
C ILE A 113 -3.85 -9.73 13.52
N ALA A 114 -2.57 -9.51 13.23
CA ALA A 114 -1.50 -10.43 13.61
C ALA A 114 -1.45 -10.67 15.13
N SER A 115 -1.76 -9.66 15.95
CA SER A 115 -1.80 -9.79 17.41
C SER A 115 -2.84 -10.78 17.93
N ILE A 116 -3.86 -11.10 17.13
CA ILE A 116 -4.91 -12.07 17.51
C ILE A 116 -4.39 -13.51 17.38
N TYR A 117 -3.42 -13.73 16.47
CA TYR A 117 -2.87 -15.06 16.18
C TYR A 117 -1.61 -15.41 16.99
N GLN A 118 -1.22 -14.55 17.91
CA GLN A 118 -0.07 -14.73 18.78
C GLN A 118 -0.48 -14.96 20.23
#